data_1ac925c44bfc0d4be6f5e60a5dc98db7
#
_entry.id   1ac925c44bfc0d4be6f5e60a5dc98db7
#
_cell.length_a   1.000
_cell.length_b   1.000
_cell.length_c   1.000
_cell.angle_alpha   90.00
_cell.angle_beta   90.00
_cell.angle_gamma   90.00
#
_symmetry.space_group_name_H-M   'P 1'
#
loop_
_entity.id
_entity.type
_entity.pdbx_description
1 polymer ?
#
loop_
_entity_poly.entity_id
_entity_poly.type
_entity_poly.pdbx_seq_one_letter_code
_entity_poly.pdbx_strand_id
1 'polypeptide(L)'
;MPESSQGPSVSSQLPEFNAAPGDFVGVDRCRSCHKEEVIEFQKTTHSKLTFPGKDYIQGCETCHGPGKAHSDAVQAAHGDDAAIAEALKKYPMFSFRSTAEENAARCLTCHTSSKQQDFFAHSEHAGHGISCNQCHATHLVDEVKDQSKGDLSYPQGYFFQLPKLADETRWLHNSLLKQSEPDVCFGCHRTLQAEFALPVHHRVPEGLMKCTDCHNPHGTLNTANLRKPGWETCVNCHVEKRGPYIYEHPAVKVEGCVTCHNPHGSTNRMLLVRREGRQLCLQCHTGFHTQAQVPHSRLGYQTSGECVRCHVAIHGSNFDPDYLR
;
A
#
# COMPACT_ATOMS: atom_id res chain seq x y z
N MET A 1 7.11 -36.42 10.29
CA MET A 1 6.44 -35.07 10.31
C MET A 1 7.41 -34.15 10.99
N PRO A 2 7.98 -33.14 10.33
CA PRO A 2 8.80 -32.16 11.02
C PRO A 2 7.87 -31.18 11.73
N GLU A 3 8.20 -30.90 12.98
CA GLU A 3 7.57 -29.92 13.84
C GLU A 3 7.57 -28.55 13.14
N SER A 4 6.40 -27.92 13.08
CA SER A 4 6.24 -26.55 12.63
C SER A 4 7.06 -25.63 13.55
N SER A 5 8.15 -25.08 13.04
CA SER A 5 8.84 -23.97 13.69
C SER A 5 7.86 -22.79 13.74
N GLN A 6 7.17 -22.63 14.84
CA GLN A 6 6.50 -21.39 15.18
C GLN A 6 7.60 -20.33 15.27
N GLY A 7 7.61 -19.42 14.32
CA GLY A 7 8.42 -18.21 14.43
C GLY A 7 8.10 -17.48 15.74
N PRO A 8 9.02 -16.67 16.26
CA PRO A 8 8.84 -16.01 17.55
C PRO A 8 7.53 -15.22 17.50
N SER A 9 6.58 -15.62 18.37
CA SER A 9 5.35 -14.84 18.54
C SER A 9 5.75 -13.52 19.18
N VAL A 10 5.71 -12.45 18.43
CA VAL A 10 5.97 -11.06 18.88
C VAL A 10 4.97 -10.66 19.97
N SER A 11 3.92 -11.45 20.16
CA SER A 11 2.78 -11.14 21.04
C SER A 11 3.06 -11.14 22.54
N SER A 12 4.24 -11.56 23.03
CA SER A 12 4.46 -11.73 24.48
C SER A 12 5.39 -10.72 25.13
N GLN A 13 5.88 -9.70 24.43
CA GLN A 13 7.07 -8.99 24.89
C GLN A 13 7.08 -7.47 24.79
N LEU A 14 5.94 -6.80 24.85
CA LEU A 14 6.00 -5.39 25.25
C LEU A 14 6.10 -5.35 26.80
N PRO A 15 7.19 -4.88 27.39
CA PRO A 15 7.39 -4.89 28.83
C PRO A 15 6.26 -4.20 29.60
N GLU A 16 5.63 -3.23 28.95
CA GLU A 16 4.55 -2.44 29.53
C GLU A 16 3.28 -3.24 29.80
N PHE A 17 3.00 -4.32 29.07
CA PHE A 17 1.88 -5.19 29.38
C PHE A 17 2.07 -6.02 30.67
N ASN A 18 3.28 -5.99 31.26
CA ASN A 18 3.60 -6.59 32.53
C ASN A 18 3.63 -5.57 33.68
N ALA A 19 3.34 -4.28 33.43
CA ALA A 19 3.21 -3.27 34.47
C ALA A 19 2.05 -3.61 35.43
N ALA A 20 2.17 -3.14 36.66
CA ALA A 20 1.13 -3.38 37.66
C ALA A 20 -0.20 -2.67 37.29
N PRO A 21 -1.36 -3.21 37.64
CA PRO A 21 -2.64 -2.54 37.37
C PRO A 21 -2.71 -1.09 37.85
N GLY A 22 -2.04 -0.78 38.95
CA GLY A 22 -1.98 0.58 39.52
C GLY A 22 -1.12 1.57 38.72
N ASP A 23 -0.39 1.13 37.70
CA ASP A 23 0.41 1.99 36.83
C ASP A 23 -0.41 2.57 35.67
N PHE A 24 -1.63 2.05 35.46
CA PHE A 24 -2.56 2.51 34.44
C PHE A 24 -3.60 3.46 35.05
N VAL A 25 -3.92 4.53 34.33
CA VAL A 25 -4.78 5.63 34.83
C VAL A 25 -6.08 5.82 34.02
N GLY A 26 -6.17 5.18 32.85
CA GLY A 26 -7.35 5.24 31.98
C GLY A 26 -7.48 6.54 31.18
N VAL A 27 -8.40 6.51 30.20
CA VAL A 27 -8.60 7.56 29.19
C VAL A 27 -8.99 8.92 29.80
N ASP A 28 -9.76 8.93 30.88
CA ASP A 28 -10.25 10.18 31.47
C ASP A 28 -9.11 11.01 32.07
N ARG A 29 -8.06 10.36 32.56
CA ARG A 29 -6.86 11.04 33.03
C ARG A 29 -6.11 11.69 31.87
N CYS A 30 -6.02 11.00 30.72
CA CYS A 30 -5.38 11.52 29.51
C CYS A 30 -6.14 12.72 28.94
N ARG A 31 -7.47 12.67 28.99
CA ARG A 31 -8.37 13.71 28.46
C ARG A 31 -8.15 15.08 29.06
N SER A 32 -7.65 15.15 30.30
CA SER A 32 -7.42 16.44 30.98
C SER A 32 -6.40 17.32 30.26
N CYS A 33 -5.46 16.71 29.51
CA CYS A 33 -4.43 17.40 28.74
C CYS A 33 -4.53 17.12 27.22
N HIS A 34 -4.95 15.93 26.82
CA HIS A 34 -5.02 15.44 25.43
C HIS A 34 -6.48 15.33 24.95
N LYS A 35 -7.25 16.41 25.07
CA LYS A 35 -8.69 16.39 24.80
C LYS A 35 -9.03 16.07 23.37
N GLU A 36 -8.30 16.62 22.41
CA GLU A 36 -8.59 16.46 20.98
C GLU A 36 -8.24 15.05 20.51
N GLU A 37 -7.08 14.54 20.92
CA GLU A 37 -6.63 13.18 20.61
C GLU A 37 -7.61 12.14 21.14
N VAL A 38 -8.15 12.34 22.34
CA VAL A 38 -9.16 11.45 22.93
C VAL A 38 -10.45 11.47 22.11
N ILE A 39 -10.93 12.66 21.70
CA ILE A 39 -12.14 12.79 20.88
C ILE A 39 -11.96 12.06 19.53
N GLU A 40 -10.83 12.23 18.87
CA GLU A 40 -10.57 11.57 17.60
C GLU A 40 -10.40 10.05 17.78
N PHE A 41 -9.68 9.63 18.82
CA PHE A 41 -9.50 8.20 19.13
C PHE A 41 -10.84 7.51 19.37
N GLN A 42 -11.77 8.15 20.07
CA GLN A 42 -13.10 7.58 20.37
C GLN A 42 -13.93 7.27 19.11
N LYS A 43 -13.62 7.88 17.97
CA LYS A 43 -14.28 7.60 16.69
C LYS A 43 -13.78 6.31 16.05
N THR A 44 -12.67 5.75 16.52
CA THR A 44 -12.02 4.57 15.95
C THR A 44 -12.43 3.27 16.62
N THR A 45 -12.23 2.16 15.93
CA THR A 45 -12.47 0.81 16.49
C THR A 45 -11.53 0.48 17.64
N HIS A 46 -10.33 1.07 17.66
CA HIS A 46 -9.33 0.86 18.72
C HIS A 46 -9.81 1.37 20.09
N SER A 47 -10.70 2.34 20.12
CA SER A 47 -11.26 2.85 21.38
C SER A 47 -12.12 1.83 22.14
N LYS A 48 -12.53 0.75 21.45
CA LYS A 48 -13.39 -0.31 22.00
C LYS A 48 -12.60 -1.57 22.38
N LEU A 49 -11.27 -1.52 22.31
CA LEU A 49 -10.42 -2.66 22.65
C LEU A 49 -10.48 -2.95 24.14
N THR A 50 -10.63 -4.22 24.47
CA THR A 50 -10.57 -4.77 25.83
C THR A 50 -9.70 -6.03 25.82
N PHE A 51 -8.99 -6.26 26.90
CA PHE A 51 -8.13 -7.45 27.04
C PHE A 51 -8.64 -8.32 28.18
N PRO A 52 -9.09 -9.57 27.91
CA PRO A 52 -9.56 -10.45 28.94
C PRO A 52 -8.54 -10.62 30.08
N GLY A 53 -8.98 -10.36 31.31
CA GLY A 53 -8.13 -10.45 32.50
C GLY A 53 -7.15 -9.26 32.70
N LYS A 54 -7.17 -8.26 31.81
CA LYS A 54 -6.39 -7.03 31.90
C LYS A 54 -7.25 -5.80 31.55
N ASP A 55 -8.42 -5.71 32.15
CA ASP A 55 -9.40 -4.63 31.88
C ASP A 55 -8.89 -3.24 32.23
N TYR A 56 -7.79 -3.16 32.98
CA TYR A 56 -7.10 -1.93 33.33
C TYR A 56 -6.25 -1.38 32.15
N ILE A 57 -5.95 -2.19 31.11
CA ILE A 57 -5.26 -1.75 29.91
C ILE A 57 -6.30 -1.32 28.90
N GLN A 58 -6.53 -0.03 28.76
CA GLN A 58 -7.56 0.53 27.90
C GLN A 58 -7.11 1.80 27.19
N GLY A 59 -7.74 2.08 26.08
CA GLY A 59 -7.63 3.35 25.37
C GLY A 59 -6.19 3.68 24.96
N CYS A 60 -5.71 4.84 25.34
CA CYS A 60 -4.39 5.36 24.96
C CYS A 60 -3.24 4.45 25.45
N GLU A 61 -3.38 3.91 26.64
CA GLU A 61 -2.35 3.10 27.30
C GLU A 61 -2.14 1.74 26.63
N THR A 62 -3.10 1.30 25.81
CA THR A 62 -2.95 0.10 24.97
C THR A 62 -1.79 0.24 23.99
N CYS A 63 -1.55 1.44 23.49
CA CYS A 63 -0.51 1.72 22.50
C CYS A 63 0.69 2.50 23.10
N HIS A 64 0.42 3.39 24.06
CA HIS A 64 1.42 4.29 24.63
C HIS A 64 2.06 3.77 25.92
N GLY A 65 1.53 2.69 26.50
CA GLY A 65 1.99 2.13 27.77
C GLY A 65 1.39 2.82 29.00
N PRO A 66 1.77 2.39 30.24
CA PRO A 66 1.18 2.85 31.48
C PRO A 66 1.46 4.34 31.72
N GLY A 67 0.41 5.12 32.00
CA GLY A 67 0.45 6.58 32.02
C GLY A 67 0.59 7.21 33.38
N LYS A 68 0.64 6.43 34.49
CA LYS A 68 0.60 6.98 35.84
C LYS A 68 1.78 7.91 36.13
N ALA A 69 3.01 7.44 35.96
CA ALA A 69 4.20 8.22 36.27
C ALA A 69 4.28 9.51 35.43
N HIS A 70 3.90 9.41 34.14
CA HIS A 70 3.81 10.55 33.23
C HIS A 70 2.78 11.59 33.71
N SER A 71 1.56 11.15 33.93
CA SER A 71 0.45 12.05 34.29
C SER A 71 0.64 12.70 35.65
N ASP A 72 1.16 11.96 36.65
CA ASP A 72 1.41 12.48 37.98
C ASP A 72 2.53 13.53 37.96
N ALA A 73 3.63 13.28 37.21
CA ALA A 73 4.75 14.23 37.10
C ALA A 73 4.32 15.52 36.37
N VAL A 74 3.57 15.41 35.27
CA VAL A 74 3.08 16.60 34.55
C VAL A 74 2.09 17.39 35.40
N GLN A 75 1.23 16.73 36.16
CA GLN A 75 0.30 17.41 37.07
C GLN A 75 1.04 18.13 38.22
N ALA A 76 2.08 17.52 38.76
CA ALA A 76 2.91 18.12 39.80
C ALA A 76 3.68 19.37 39.33
N ALA A 77 3.87 19.54 38.05
CA ALA A 77 4.52 20.72 37.45
C ALA A 77 3.64 21.98 37.47
N HIS A 78 2.34 21.87 37.84
CA HIS A 78 1.39 22.98 38.04
C HIS A 78 1.38 24.02 36.91
N GLY A 79 1.63 23.61 35.64
CA GLY A 79 1.63 24.49 34.48
C GLY A 79 2.93 25.23 34.21
N ASP A 80 3.99 24.95 34.95
CA ASP A 80 5.34 25.45 34.66
C ASP A 80 5.94 24.69 33.45
N ASP A 81 6.18 25.38 32.35
CA ASP A 81 6.65 24.79 31.11
C ASP A 81 8.00 24.09 31.23
N ALA A 82 8.91 24.63 32.05
CA ALA A 82 10.23 24.04 32.28
C ALA A 82 10.12 22.75 33.10
N ALA A 83 9.29 22.74 34.14
CA ALA A 83 9.01 21.56 34.94
C ALA A 83 8.27 20.49 34.15
N ILE A 84 7.32 20.86 33.26
CA ILE A 84 6.65 19.94 32.32
C ILE A 84 7.69 19.31 31.39
N ALA A 85 8.57 20.11 30.78
CA ALA A 85 9.59 19.58 29.86
C ALA A 85 10.53 18.58 30.56
N GLU A 86 10.88 18.82 31.82
CA GLU A 86 11.69 17.88 32.61
C GLU A 86 10.90 16.60 32.95
N ALA A 87 9.63 16.73 33.33
CA ALA A 87 8.75 15.60 33.60
C ALA A 87 8.61 14.69 32.37
N LEU A 88 8.43 15.27 31.15
CA LEU A 88 8.35 14.55 29.90
C LEU A 88 9.61 13.78 29.53
N LYS A 89 10.78 14.34 29.85
CA LYS A 89 12.08 13.65 29.67
C LYS A 89 12.24 12.49 30.65
N LYS A 90 11.83 12.68 31.90
CA LYS A 90 12.02 11.69 32.96
C LYS A 90 11.03 10.54 32.87
N TYR A 91 9.80 10.80 32.43
CA TYR A 91 8.72 9.84 32.35
C TYR A 91 8.10 9.84 30.93
N PRO A 92 8.89 9.46 29.90
CA PRO A 92 8.38 9.44 28.52
C PRO A 92 7.35 8.34 28.35
N MET A 93 6.32 8.64 27.60
CA MET A 93 5.43 7.61 27.05
C MET A 93 5.89 7.24 25.63
N PHE A 94 5.54 6.03 25.18
CA PHE A 94 5.86 5.64 23.82
C PHE A 94 5.12 6.55 22.82
N SER A 95 5.84 7.22 21.94
CA SER A 95 5.31 8.29 21.10
C SER A 95 5.25 7.97 19.60
N PHE A 96 5.54 6.74 19.20
CA PHE A 96 5.68 6.35 17.78
C PHE A 96 6.70 7.18 16.98
N ARG A 97 7.63 7.84 17.67
CA ARG A 97 8.79 8.54 17.09
C ARG A 97 10.08 7.73 17.22
N SER A 98 9.95 6.48 17.61
CA SER A 98 11.01 5.48 17.71
C SER A 98 11.37 4.91 16.33
N THR A 99 12.21 3.87 16.32
CA THR A 99 12.55 3.17 15.09
C THR A 99 11.31 2.57 14.42
N ALA A 100 11.37 2.34 13.12
CA ALA A 100 10.26 1.72 12.38
C ALA A 100 9.91 0.33 12.93
N GLU A 101 10.92 -0.42 13.34
CA GLU A 101 10.76 -1.75 13.93
C GLU A 101 9.99 -1.68 15.26
N GLU A 102 10.37 -0.79 16.18
CA GLU A 102 9.69 -0.60 17.46
C GLU A 102 8.24 -0.12 17.26
N ASN A 103 8.04 0.83 16.33
CA ASN A 103 6.71 1.32 16.00
C ASN A 103 5.82 0.21 15.41
N ALA A 104 6.36 -0.61 14.53
CA ALA A 104 5.63 -1.73 13.94
C ALA A 104 5.33 -2.82 15.00
N ALA A 105 6.28 -3.12 15.87
CA ALA A 105 6.14 -4.13 16.93
C ALA A 105 4.92 -3.83 17.83
N ARG A 106 4.64 -2.55 18.12
CA ARG A 106 3.44 -2.14 18.88
C ARG A 106 2.15 -2.58 18.20
N CYS A 107 2.03 -2.37 16.91
CA CYS A 107 0.84 -2.76 16.16
C CYS A 107 0.76 -4.29 16.00
N LEU A 108 1.88 -4.91 15.70
CA LEU A 108 1.99 -6.35 15.48
C LEU A 108 1.79 -7.18 16.76
N THR A 109 1.79 -6.59 17.94
CA THR A 109 1.38 -7.27 19.18
C THR A 109 -0.05 -7.82 19.07
N CYS A 110 -0.93 -7.13 18.34
CA CYS A 110 -2.33 -7.53 18.13
C CYS A 110 -2.62 -7.94 16.69
N HIS A 111 -1.96 -7.30 15.71
CA HIS A 111 -2.20 -7.52 14.29
C HIS A 111 -1.35 -8.68 13.72
N THR A 112 -1.30 -9.82 14.42
CA THR A 112 -0.55 -11.02 14.03
C THR A 112 -1.38 -12.08 13.33
N SER A 113 -2.71 -12.00 13.41
CA SER A 113 -3.61 -13.05 12.90
C SER A 113 -4.19 -12.77 11.51
N SER A 114 -3.88 -11.63 10.93
CA SER A 114 -4.38 -11.25 9.62
C SER A 114 -3.41 -11.67 8.52
N LYS A 115 -3.86 -12.55 7.64
CA LYS A 115 -3.09 -12.97 6.44
C LYS A 115 -2.59 -11.80 5.58
N GLN A 116 -3.18 -10.62 5.72
CA GLN A 116 -2.76 -9.44 4.97
C GLN A 116 -1.51 -8.78 5.54
N GLN A 117 -1.23 -8.93 6.83
CA GLN A 117 -0.08 -8.35 7.53
C GLN A 117 1.03 -9.34 7.86
N ASP A 118 0.79 -10.65 7.71
CA ASP A 118 1.74 -11.71 8.08
C ASP A 118 3.14 -11.54 7.48
N PHE A 119 3.23 -10.92 6.30
CA PHE A 119 4.49 -10.67 5.61
C PHE A 119 5.09 -9.29 5.86
N PHE A 120 4.48 -8.45 6.69
CA PHE A 120 4.94 -7.06 6.83
C PHE A 120 6.42 -6.96 7.21
N ALA A 121 6.89 -7.76 8.15
CA ALA A 121 8.29 -7.77 8.58
C ALA A 121 9.29 -8.12 7.45
N HIS A 122 8.83 -8.78 6.40
CA HIS A 122 9.62 -9.16 5.23
C HIS A 122 9.28 -8.33 3.98
N SER A 123 8.45 -7.31 4.13
CA SER A 123 8.06 -6.44 3.03
C SER A 123 9.16 -5.45 2.67
N GLU A 124 9.15 -4.97 1.43
CA GLU A 124 10.01 -3.88 0.99
C GLU A 124 9.82 -2.63 1.87
N HIS A 125 8.60 -2.33 2.30
CA HIS A 125 8.33 -1.21 3.18
C HIS A 125 9.06 -1.34 4.52
N ALA A 126 8.97 -2.49 5.18
CA ALA A 126 9.70 -2.74 6.42
C ALA A 126 11.21 -2.69 6.21
N GLY A 127 11.71 -3.28 5.12
CA GLY A 127 13.13 -3.26 4.74
C GLY A 127 13.68 -1.83 4.52
N HIS A 128 12.83 -0.91 4.11
CA HIS A 128 13.15 0.52 3.95
C HIS A 128 12.81 1.38 5.16
N GLY A 129 12.56 0.78 6.31
CA GLY A 129 12.28 1.51 7.55
C GLY A 129 10.91 2.20 7.59
N ILE A 130 9.93 1.69 6.85
CA ILE A 130 8.55 2.14 6.89
C ILE A 130 7.77 1.32 7.91
N SER A 131 7.01 1.96 8.77
CA SER A 131 6.16 1.31 9.77
C SER A 131 4.69 1.67 9.60
N CYS A 132 3.83 0.99 10.35
CA CYS A 132 2.37 1.11 10.22
C CYS A 132 1.89 2.55 10.38
N ASN A 133 2.44 3.29 11.34
CA ASN A 133 2.06 4.66 11.66
C ASN A 133 2.45 5.70 10.59
N GLN A 134 3.21 5.33 9.58
CA GLN A 134 3.48 6.24 8.45
C GLN A 134 2.30 6.31 7.48
N CYS A 135 1.54 5.23 7.36
CA CYS A 135 0.35 5.16 6.50
C CYS A 135 -0.96 5.23 7.28
N HIS A 136 -0.99 4.66 8.49
CA HIS A 136 -2.19 4.58 9.34
C HIS A 136 -2.12 5.53 10.53
N ALA A 137 -3.28 6.00 10.99
CA ALA A 137 -3.42 6.76 12.23
C ALA A 137 -4.62 6.24 13.02
N THR A 138 -4.42 6.02 14.32
CA THR A 138 -5.48 5.61 15.26
C THR A 138 -6.21 6.81 15.85
N HIS A 139 -5.62 7.98 15.75
CA HIS A 139 -6.22 9.28 16.05
C HIS A 139 -5.56 10.35 15.19
N LEU A 140 -6.24 11.47 14.93
CA LEU A 140 -5.68 12.61 14.21
C LEU A 140 -4.86 13.48 15.17
N VAL A 141 -3.68 13.87 14.72
CA VAL A 141 -2.92 14.99 15.27
C VAL A 141 -3.00 16.18 14.32
N ASP A 142 -2.77 17.40 14.82
CA ASP A 142 -2.95 18.63 14.05
C ASP A 142 -2.15 18.67 12.74
N GLU A 143 -0.96 18.07 12.72
CA GLU A 143 -0.13 17.95 11.51
C GLU A 143 -0.83 17.19 10.37
N VAL A 144 -1.67 16.20 10.71
CA VAL A 144 -2.45 15.45 9.73
C VAL A 144 -3.71 16.22 9.31
N LYS A 145 -4.31 16.99 10.24
CA LYS A 145 -5.44 17.87 9.94
C LYS A 145 -5.04 18.98 8.97
N ASP A 146 -3.84 19.53 9.12
CA ASP A 146 -3.33 20.59 8.25
C ASP A 146 -3.00 20.09 6.83
N GLN A 147 -2.49 18.87 6.72
CA GLN A 147 -2.27 18.26 5.40
C GLN A 147 -3.59 17.95 4.66
N SER A 148 -4.69 17.74 5.39
CA SER A 148 -6.01 17.58 4.78
C SER A 148 -6.60 18.90 4.27
N LYS A 149 -6.13 20.03 4.80
CA LYS A 149 -6.45 21.38 4.34
C LYS A 149 -5.49 21.89 3.28
N GLY A 150 -4.39 21.19 3.03
CA GLY A 150 -3.48 21.46 1.95
C GLY A 150 -4.28 21.50 0.66
N ASP A 151 -4.33 22.66 0.08
CA ASP A 151 -4.93 22.95 -1.22
C ASP A 151 -4.27 22.01 -2.24
N LEU A 152 -4.90 20.86 -2.48
CA LEU A 152 -4.63 20.04 -3.63
C LEU A 152 -5.17 20.81 -4.85
N SER A 153 -4.56 21.94 -5.13
CA SER A 153 -4.70 22.59 -6.41
C SER A 153 -4.03 21.69 -7.44
N TYR A 154 -4.79 20.72 -7.94
CA TYR A 154 -4.47 20.15 -9.23
C TYR A 154 -4.30 21.31 -10.22
N PRO A 155 -3.28 21.26 -11.08
CA PRO A 155 -3.11 22.29 -12.11
C PRO A 155 -4.47 22.54 -12.77
N GLN A 156 -4.92 23.77 -12.77
CA GLN A 156 -6.18 24.18 -13.38
C GLN A 156 -6.20 23.66 -14.82
N GLY A 157 -7.08 22.72 -15.11
CA GLY A 157 -7.19 22.09 -16.43
C GLY A 157 -7.77 20.68 -16.43
N TYR A 158 -7.90 20.02 -15.30
CA TYR A 158 -8.58 18.72 -15.23
C TYR A 158 -10.06 18.90 -14.92
N PHE A 159 -10.92 18.55 -15.87
CA PHE A 159 -12.38 18.70 -15.87
C PHE A 159 -13.14 17.84 -14.86
N PHE A 160 -12.48 17.11 -13.97
CA PHE A 160 -13.13 16.29 -12.95
C PHE A 160 -12.72 16.77 -11.56
N GLN A 161 -13.51 17.67 -11.02
CA GLN A 161 -13.58 17.82 -9.57
C GLN A 161 -14.26 16.55 -9.03
N LEU A 162 -13.48 15.63 -8.53
CA LEU A 162 -14.02 14.55 -7.68
C LEU A 162 -14.74 15.25 -6.51
N PRO A 163 -15.97 14.82 -6.16
CA PRO A 163 -16.64 15.37 -5.01
C PRO A 163 -15.69 15.19 -3.81
N LYS A 164 -15.36 16.30 -3.12
CA LYS A 164 -14.69 16.25 -1.83
C LYS A 164 -15.57 15.38 -0.96
N LEU A 165 -15.17 14.14 -0.70
CA LEU A 165 -15.77 13.34 0.34
C LEU A 165 -15.63 14.18 1.61
N ALA A 166 -16.76 14.53 2.22
CA ALA A 166 -16.77 15.33 3.42
C ALA A 166 -15.81 14.71 4.44
N ASP A 167 -15.01 15.53 5.11
CA ASP A 167 -13.95 15.10 6.06
C ASP A 167 -14.47 14.12 7.13
N GLU A 168 -15.74 14.16 7.44
CA GLU A 168 -16.40 13.29 8.42
C GLU A 168 -16.52 11.83 8.00
N THR A 169 -16.49 11.50 6.71
CA THR A 169 -16.59 10.11 6.23
C THR A 169 -15.23 9.39 6.16
N ARG A 170 -14.13 10.13 6.25
CA ARG A 170 -12.77 9.62 6.10
C ARG A 170 -12.41 8.56 7.15
N TRP A 171 -12.95 8.69 8.36
CA TRP A 171 -12.72 7.80 9.51
C TRP A 171 -13.65 6.61 9.57
N LEU A 172 -14.67 6.58 8.75
CA LEU A 172 -15.57 5.43 8.62
C LEU A 172 -14.94 4.29 7.82
N HIS A 173 -13.80 4.51 7.20
CA HIS A 173 -13.05 3.45 6.52
C HIS A 173 -12.28 2.61 7.54
N ASN A 174 -12.53 1.31 7.54
CA ASN A 174 -11.91 0.32 8.43
C ASN A 174 -10.37 0.29 8.37
N SER A 175 -9.76 0.97 7.42
CA SER A 175 -8.31 0.96 7.19
C SER A 175 -7.53 2.01 7.98
N LEU A 176 -8.17 3.03 8.55
CA LEU A 176 -7.51 4.12 9.29
C LEU A 176 -6.33 4.77 8.54
N LEU A 177 -6.38 4.85 7.21
CA LEU A 177 -5.33 5.50 6.42
C LEU A 177 -5.33 7.01 6.67
N LYS A 178 -4.15 7.60 6.77
CA LYS A 178 -3.96 9.06 6.92
C LYS A 178 -4.53 9.85 5.75
N GLN A 179 -4.46 9.27 4.57
CA GLN A 179 -5.02 9.81 3.34
C GLN A 179 -5.69 8.67 2.56
N SER A 180 -6.60 9.00 1.65
CA SER A 180 -7.19 8.02 0.75
C SER A 180 -6.15 7.47 -0.23
N GLU A 181 -6.41 6.28 -0.78
CA GLU A 181 -5.70 5.85 -1.98
C GLU A 181 -6.19 6.67 -3.20
N PRO A 182 -5.29 7.11 -4.09
CA PRO A 182 -3.87 6.80 -4.14
C PRO A 182 -2.95 7.79 -3.37
N ASP A 183 -3.49 8.83 -2.75
CA ASP A 183 -2.71 9.95 -2.20
C ASP A 183 -1.71 9.52 -1.12
N VAL A 184 -2.11 8.60 -0.24
CA VAL A 184 -1.21 8.04 0.78
C VAL A 184 0.02 7.37 0.17
N CYS A 185 -0.13 6.75 -1.00
CA CYS A 185 0.96 6.10 -1.72
C CYS A 185 1.82 7.12 -2.46
N PHE A 186 1.20 8.08 -3.14
CA PHE A 186 1.86 9.13 -3.90
C PHE A 186 2.69 10.07 -3.02
N GLY A 187 2.42 10.12 -1.72
CA GLY A 187 3.27 10.84 -0.76
C GLY A 187 4.75 10.47 -0.89
N CYS A 188 5.06 9.20 -1.15
CA CYS A 188 6.40 8.68 -1.35
C CYS A 188 6.65 8.23 -2.80
N HIS A 189 5.68 7.61 -3.47
CA HIS A 189 5.81 7.06 -4.83
C HIS A 189 5.55 8.13 -5.92
N ARG A 190 6.34 9.21 -5.93
CA ARG A 190 6.19 10.35 -6.85
C ARG A 190 6.34 10.00 -8.32
N THR A 191 7.23 9.06 -8.65
CA THR A 191 7.42 8.59 -10.04
C THR A 191 6.14 7.94 -10.55
N LEU A 192 5.48 7.12 -9.73
CA LEU A 192 4.21 6.50 -10.11
C LEU A 192 3.10 7.53 -10.27
N GLN A 193 3.07 8.57 -9.43
CA GLN A 193 2.14 9.68 -9.62
C GLN A 193 2.30 10.33 -10.99
N ALA A 194 3.55 10.53 -11.45
CA ALA A 194 3.82 11.07 -12.77
C ALA A 194 3.41 10.11 -13.90
N GLU A 195 3.60 8.81 -13.72
CA GLU A 195 3.14 7.79 -14.69
C GLU A 195 1.62 7.79 -14.80
N PHE A 196 0.90 7.83 -13.68
CA PHE A 196 -0.57 7.91 -13.68
C PHE A 196 -1.12 9.22 -14.26
N ALA A 197 -0.31 10.26 -14.40
CA ALA A 197 -0.69 11.49 -15.09
C ALA A 197 -0.56 11.39 -16.63
N LEU A 198 -0.04 10.28 -17.16
CA LEU A 198 0.06 10.07 -18.61
C LEU A 198 -1.32 9.82 -19.25
N PRO A 199 -1.47 10.09 -20.57
CA PRO A 199 -2.79 10.05 -21.23
C PRO A 199 -3.50 8.70 -21.17
N VAL A 200 -2.75 7.61 -21.10
CA VAL A 200 -3.30 6.25 -21.01
C VAL A 200 -2.82 5.64 -19.71
N HIS A 201 -3.73 5.36 -18.80
CA HIS A 201 -3.43 4.78 -17.48
C HIS A 201 -4.64 4.00 -16.94
N HIS A 202 -4.41 3.12 -15.99
CA HIS A 202 -5.51 2.56 -15.19
C HIS A 202 -6.13 3.65 -14.33
N ARG A 203 -7.46 3.58 -14.15
CA ARG A 203 -8.26 4.64 -13.51
C ARG A 203 -8.10 4.71 -11.98
N VAL A 204 -6.86 4.70 -11.52
CA VAL A 204 -6.51 4.82 -10.10
C VAL A 204 -6.70 6.26 -9.61
N PRO A 205 -6.23 7.31 -10.32
CA PRO A 205 -6.48 8.70 -9.91
C PRO A 205 -7.96 9.07 -9.87
N GLU A 206 -8.77 8.45 -10.72
CA GLU A 206 -10.21 8.70 -10.78
C GLU A 206 -11.00 7.88 -9.73
N GLY A 207 -10.32 7.06 -8.91
CA GLY A 207 -10.93 6.29 -7.84
C GLY A 207 -11.73 5.05 -8.29
N LEU A 208 -11.63 4.65 -9.57
CA LEU A 208 -12.27 3.42 -10.08
C LEU A 208 -11.45 2.17 -9.75
N MET A 209 -10.17 2.35 -9.47
CA MET A 209 -9.26 1.30 -9.03
C MET A 209 -8.41 1.84 -7.88
N LYS A 210 -7.80 0.92 -7.14
CA LYS A 210 -6.89 1.21 -6.04
C LYS A 210 -5.53 0.58 -6.29
N CYS A 211 -4.49 1.17 -5.72
CA CYS A 211 -3.16 0.53 -5.71
C CYS A 211 -3.23 -0.87 -5.10
N THR A 212 -4.06 -1.01 -4.05
CA THR A 212 -4.26 -2.27 -3.34
C THR A 212 -5.10 -3.31 -4.09
N ASP A 213 -5.64 -3.03 -5.25
CA ASP A 213 -6.26 -4.06 -6.11
C ASP A 213 -5.19 -4.98 -6.70
N CYS A 214 -4.00 -4.45 -6.95
CA CYS A 214 -2.86 -5.18 -7.51
C CYS A 214 -1.77 -5.47 -6.48
N HIS A 215 -1.51 -4.56 -5.54
CA HIS A 215 -0.42 -4.62 -4.57
C HIS A 215 -0.93 -4.88 -3.16
N ASN A 216 -0.13 -5.58 -2.34
CA ASN A 216 -0.31 -5.62 -0.90
C ASN A 216 0.83 -4.83 -0.22
N PRO A 217 0.57 -3.62 0.28
CA PRO A 217 1.59 -2.79 0.91
C PRO A 217 2.19 -3.42 2.19
N HIS A 218 1.51 -4.41 2.77
CA HIS A 218 2.00 -5.14 3.93
C HIS A 218 2.96 -6.29 3.57
N GLY A 219 3.24 -6.47 2.28
CA GLY A 219 4.17 -7.49 1.79
C GLY A 219 3.50 -8.72 1.22
N THR A 220 4.21 -9.35 0.31
CA THR A 220 3.92 -10.68 -0.26
C THR A 220 5.24 -11.34 -0.65
N LEU A 221 5.17 -12.60 -1.08
CA LEU A 221 6.32 -13.29 -1.68
C LEU A 221 6.56 -12.90 -3.15
N ASN A 222 5.69 -12.06 -3.72
CA ASN A 222 5.75 -11.70 -5.13
C ASN A 222 6.51 -10.40 -5.33
N THR A 223 7.21 -10.27 -6.44
CA THR A 223 7.91 -9.04 -6.83
C THR A 223 6.97 -7.83 -6.77
N ALA A 224 7.49 -6.70 -6.33
CA ALA A 224 6.75 -5.45 -6.16
C ALA A 224 5.50 -5.58 -5.27
N ASN A 225 5.50 -6.53 -4.34
CA ASN A 225 4.37 -6.83 -3.45
C ASN A 225 3.05 -7.08 -4.21
N LEU A 226 3.11 -7.68 -5.39
CA LEU A 226 1.91 -8.06 -6.12
C LEU A 226 1.10 -9.09 -5.33
N ARG A 227 -0.22 -8.99 -5.36
CA ARG A 227 -1.12 -9.94 -4.66
C ARG A 227 -1.04 -11.35 -5.22
N LYS A 228 -0.69 -11.49 -6.49
CA LYS A 228 -0.44 -12.76 -7.18
C LYS A 228 0.83 -12.67 -8.01
N PRO A 229 1.44 -13.80 -8.37
CA PRO A 229 2.66 -13.81 -9.18
C PRO A 229 2.44 -13.18 -10.56
N GLY A 230 3.31 -12.27 -10.96
CA GLY A 230 3.46 -11.76 -12.31
C GLY A 230 2.14 -11.46 -13.06
N TRP A 231 1.92 -12.14 -14.17
CA TRP A 231 0.76 -11.98 -15.03
C TRP A 231 -0.59 -12.36 -14.37
N GLU A 232 -0.57 -13.21 -13.36
CA GLU A 232 -1.80 -13.67 -12.67
C GLU A 232 -2.55 -12.54 -11.99
N THR A 233 -1.85 -11.51 -11.54
CA THR A 233 -2.47 -10.30 -10.98
C THR A 233 -3.34 -9.60 -12.04
N CYS A 234 -2.86 -9.50 -13.26
CA CYS A 234 -3.55 -8.81 -14.36
C CYS A 234 -4.83 -9.54 -14.80
N VAL A 235 -4.76 -10.87 -14.89
CA VAL A 235 -5.88 -11.68 -15.39
C VAL A 235 -7.01 -11.91 -14.37
N ASN A 236 -6.93 -11.30 -13.20
CA ASN A 236 -8.10 -11.20 -12.33
C ASN A 236 -9.20 -10.34 -12.95
N CYS A 237 -8.82 -9.30 -13.70
CA CYS A 237 -9.74 -8.42 -14.42
C CYS A 237 -9.70 -8.68 -15.92
N HIS A 238 -8.53 -8.93 -16.50
CA HIS A 238 -8.35 -9.26 -17.93
C HIS A 238 -8.51 -10.76 -18.17
N VAL A 239 -9.67 -11.28 -17.80
CA VAL A 239 -9.96 -12.73 -17.81
C VAL A 239 -9.84 -13.35 -19.20
N GLU A 240 -10.08 -12.57 -20.27
CA GLU A 240 -9.95 -13.00 -21.65
C GLU A 240 -8.49 -13.25 -22.08
N LYS A 241 -7.53 -12.82 -21.29
CA LYS A 241 -6.09 -13.05 -21.52
C LYS A 241 -5.50 -14.17 -20.65
N ARG A 242 -6.34 -14.81 -19.84
CA ARG A 242 -5.88 -15.83 -18.89
C ARG A 242 -5.40 -17.12 -19.56
N GLY A 243 -6.09 -17.54 -20.62
CA GLY A 243 -5.95 -18.89 -21.17
C GLY A 243 -6.64 -19.95 -20.29
N PRO A 244 -6.23 -21.22 -20.32
CA PRO A 244 -5.09 -21.71 -21.10
C PRO A 244 -5.35 -21.68 -22.61
N TYR A 245 -4.30 -21.48 -23.38
CA TYR A 245 -4.33 -21.55 -24.84
C TYR A 245 -3.57 -22.78 -25.31
N ILE A 246 -3.96 -23.34 -26.48
CA ILE A 246 -3.22 -24.45 -27.09
C ILE A 246 -1.81 -23.96 -27.50
N TYR A 247 -1.76 -22.75 -28.04
CA TYR A 247 -0.52 -22.08 -28.41
C TYR A 247 -0.37 -20.84 -27.55
N GLU A 248 0.40 -20.97 -26.47
CA GLU A 248 0.67 -19.85 -25.57
C GLU A 248 1.90 -19.05 -26.08
N HIS A 249 1.83 -17.73 -26.00
CA HIS A 249 3.00 -16.90 -26.25
C HIS A 249 3.88 -16.91 -24.98
N PRO A 250 5.07 -17.49 -25.00
CA PRO A 250 5.90 -17.68 -23.80
C PRO A 250 6.16 -16.39 -23.04
N ALA A 251 6.37 -15.27 -23.77
CA ALA A 251 6.60 -13.96 -23.15
C ALA A 251 5.47 -13.53 -22.21
N VAL A 252 4.20 -13.92 -22.46
CA VAL A 252 3.07 -13.60 -21.58
C VAL A 252 3.15 -14.37 -20.28
N LYS A 253 3.56 -15.62 -20.31
CA LYS A 253 3.58 -16.52 -19.13
C LYS A 253 4.88 -16.44 -18.34
N VAL A 254 6.00 -16.27 -19.02
CA VAL A 254 7.33 -16.27 -18.39
C VAL A 254 7.75 -14.85 -18.01
N GLU A 255 7.73 -13.93 -18.99
CA GLU A 255 8.18 -12.54 -18.78
C GLU A 255 7.08 -11.67 -18.15
N GLY A 256 5.83 -12.01 -18.38
CA GLY A 256 4.66 -11.31 -17.86
C GLY A 256 4.17 -10.14 -18.73
N CYS A 257 3.01 -9.62 -18.39
CA CYS A 257 2.34 -8.56 -19.14
C CYS A 257 3.15 -7.26 -19.20
N VAL A 258 3.94 -7.00 -18.15
CA VAL A 258 4.74 -5.76 -18.00
C VAL A 258 5.89 -5.63 -18.97
N THR A 259 6.28 -6.70 -19.64
CA THR A 259 7.25 -6.68 -20.73
C THR A 259 6.77 -5.82 -21.91
N CYS A 260 5.47 -5.82 -22.13
CA CYS A 260 4.83 -5.09 -23.23
C CYS A 260 3.99 -3.91 -22.75
N HIS A 261 3.45 -3.95 -21.54
CA HIS A 261 2.55 -2.95 -20.99
C HIS A 261 3.10 -2.29 -19.73
N ASN A 262 2.97 -0.97 -19.59
CA ASN A 262 3.18 -0.27 -18.33
C ASN A 262 1.82 -0.05 -17.64
N PRO A 263 1.50 -0.80 -16.57
CA PRO A 263 0.18 -0.75 -15.94
C PRO A 263 -0.13 0.58 -15.24
N HIS A 264 0.87 1.38 -14.90
CA HIS A 264 0.67 2.65 -14.23
C HIS A 264 0.32 3.77 -15.21
N GLY A 265 0.98 3.80 -16.36
CA GLY A 265 0.69 4.80 -17.37
C GLY A 265 1.63 4.76 -18.56
N SER A 266 1.14 5.25 -19.70
CA SER A 266 1.90 5.33 -20.94
C SER A 266 1.41 6.49 -21.81
N THR A 267 2.28 7.02 -22.62
CA THR A 267 1.91 7.90 -23.73
C THR A 267 1.36 7.12 -24.93
N ASN A 268 1.47 5.78 -24.90
CA ASN A 268 1.11 4.91 -26.01
C ASN A 268 -0.25 4.24 -25.73
N ARG A 269 -1.00 3.98 -26.80
CA ARG A 269 -2.28 3.24 -26.70
C ARG A 269 -2.07 1.88 -26.05
N MET A 270 -3.10 1.38 -25.36
CA MET A 270 -3.09 0.08 -24.67
C MET A 270 -1.97 -0.05 -23.61
N LEU A 271 -1.52 1.06 -23.05
CA LEU A 271 -0.43 1.08 -22.06
C LEU A 271 0.89 0.47 -22.59
N LEU A 272 1.12 0.47 -23.90
CA LEU A 272 2.33 -0.12 -24.46
C LEU A 272 3.60 0.65 -24.05
N VAL A 273 4.67 -0.09 -23.74
CA VAL A 273 5.99 0.49 -23.40
C VAL A 273 6.69 1.09 -24.62
N ARG A 274 6.24 0.77 -25.84
CA ARG A 274 6.74 1.31 -27.11
C ARG A 274 5.59 1.82 -27.96
N ARG A 275 5.83 2.93 -28.70
CA ARG A 275 4.83 3.55 -29.54
C ARG A 275 4.42 2.67 -30.74
N GLU A 276 5.39 2.05 -31.35
CA GLU A 276 5.19 1.21 -32.52
C GLU A 276 5.19 -0.26 -32.12
N GLY A 277 4.09 -0.96 -32.40
CA GLY A 277 3.97 -2.39 -32.11
C GLY A 277 5.08 -3.22 -32.73
N ARG A 278 5.55 -2.85 -33.93
CA ARG A 278 6.70 -3.51 -34.56
C ARG A 278 7.97 -3.42 -33.72
N GLN A 279 8.32 -2.23 -33.21
CA GLN A 279 9.51 -2.05 -32.37
C GLN A 279 9.41 -2.83 -31.06
N LEU A 280 8.20 -2.97 -30.53
CA LEU A 280 7.92 -3.79 -29.36
C LEU A 280 8.27 -5.27 -29.64
N CYS A 281 7.79 -5.81 -30.74
CA CYS A 281 8.05 -7.22 -31.12
C CYS A 281 9.54 -7.46 -31.43
N LEU A 282 10.18 -6.53 -32.12
CA LEU A 282 11.60 -6.64 -32.50
C LEU A 282 12.59 -6.57 -31.33
N GLN A 283 12.15 -6.30 -30.11
CA GLN A 283 13.02 -6.43 -28.93
C GLN A 283 13.47 -7.88 -28.71
N CYS A 284 12.63 -8.84 -29.08
CA CYS A 284 12.90 -10.27 -28.94
C CYS A 284 12.97 -10.99 -30.30
N HIS A 285 12.18 -10.58 -31.27
CA HIS A 285 12.08 -11.23 -32.58
C HIS A 285 13.03 -10.60 -33.63
N THR A 286 14.32 -10.51 -33.31
CA THR A 286 15.32 -9.81 -34.15
C THR A 286 15.66 -10.52 -35.46
N GLY A 287 15.43 -11.81 -35.57
CA GLY A 287 15.85 -12.61 -36.73
C GLY A 287 14.74 -13.13 -37.64
N PHE A 288 13.49 -12.98 -37.29
CA PHE A 288 12.40 -13.73 -37.92
C PHE A 288 12.01 -13.30 -39.34
N HIS A 289 12.29 -12.06 -39.74
CA HIS A 289 11.87 -11.54 -41.03
C HIS A 289 13.01 -11.07 -41.94
N THR A 290 14.23 -11.37 -41.58
CA THR A 290 15.41 -11.03 -42.42
C THR A 290 15.78 -12.11 -43.43
N GLN A 291 15.24 -13.34 -43.28
CA GLN A 291 15.47 -14.44 -44.21
C GLN A 291 14.36 -14.53 -45.23
N ALA A 292 14.73 -14.67 -46.50
CA ALA A 292 13.87 -14.67 -47.69
C ALA A 292 12.84 -15.82 -47.78
N GLN A 293 12.61 -16.58 -46.72
CA GLN A 293 11.77 -17.77 -46.71
C GLN A 293 10.34 -17.54 -46.19
N VAL A 294 10.03 -16.35 -45.69
CA VAL A 294 8.68 -16.09 -45.18
C VAL A 294 7.81 -15.44 -46.26
N PRO A 295 6.59 -15.89 -46.45
CA PRO A 295 5.65 -15.39 -47.50
C PRO A 295 5.39 -13.89 -47.51
N HIS A 296 5.83 -13.17 -46.46
CA HIS A 296 5.73 -11.72 -46.29
C HIS A 296 6.32 -10.93 -47.45
N SER A 297 7.32 -11.49 -48.18
CA SER A 297 7.98 -10.84 -49.31
C SER A 297 7.05 -10.65 -50.53
N ARG A 298 6.05 -11.50 -50.68
CA ARG A 298 5.09 -11.41 -51.82
C ARG A 298 3.97 -10.38 -51.61
N LEU A 299 3.76 -9.94 -50.35
CA LEU A 299 2.67 -9.04 -50.01
C LEU A 299 3.09 -7.55 -49.93
N GLY A 300 4.34 -7.21 -50.22
CA GLY A 300 4.83 -5.83 -50.19
C GLY A 300 4.84 -5.15 -48.81
N TYR A 301 4.51 -5.88 -47.75
CA TYR A 301 4.38 -5.35 -46.39
C TYR A 301 5.66 -5.51 -45.55
N GLN A 302 6.80 -5.76 -46.19
CA GLN A 302 8.04 -6.19 -45.54
C GLN A 302 8.64 -5.23 -44.53
N THR A 303 8.33 -3.97 -44.61
CA THR A 303 9.12 -2.97 -43.87
C THR A 303 8.36 -1.95 -43.05
N SER A 304 7.05 -1.81 -43.22
CA SER A 304 6.29 -0.71 -42.63
C SER A 304 5.01 -1.10 -41.86
N GLY A 305 4.63 -2.38 -41.86
CA GLY A 305 3.40 -2.84 -41.18
C GLY A 305 3.61 -3.24 -39.73
N GLU A 306 2.60 -3.03 -38.89
CA GLU A 306 2.56 -3.56 -37.53
C GLU A 306 2.31 -5.07 -37.58
N CYS A 307 3.06 -5.84 -36.80
CA CYS A 307 3.00 -7.31 -36.73
C CYS A 307 1.58 -7.77 -36.32
N VAL A 308 0.95 -7.04 -35.42
CA VAL A 308 -0.40 -7.35 -34.89
C VAL A 308 -1.53 -7.19 -35.91
N ARG A 309 -1.27 -6.68 -37.12
CA ARG A 309 -2.26 -6.70 -38.22
C ARG A 309 -2.55 -8.11 -38.72
N CYS A 310 -1.56 -8.99 -38.62
CA CYS A 310 -1.66 -10.39 -39.02
C CYS A 310 -1.63 -11.31 -37.80
N HIS A 311 -0.71 -11.06 -36.86
CA HIS A 311 -0.60 -11.83 -35.64
C HIS A 311 -1.52 -11.26 -34.54
N VAL A 312 -2.82 -11.47 -34.70
CA VAL A 312 -3.84 -10.82 -33.87
C VAL A 312 -4.01 -11.45 -32.49
N ALA A 313 -3.65 -12.72 -32.34
CA ALA A 313 -3.80 -13.49 -31.11
C ALA A 313 -2.53 -13.60 -30.29
N ILE A 314 -1.73 -12.54 -30.19
CA ILE A 314 -0.39 -12.53 -29.57
C ILE A 314 -0.34 -12.91 -28.08
N HIS A 315 -1.47 -12.88 -27.40
CA HIS A 315 -1.56 -13.32 -26.00
C HIS A 315 -1.72 -14.83 -25.85
N GLY A 316 -2.00 -15.52 -26.95
CA GLY A 316 -2.22 -16.95 -27.08
C GLY A 316 -3.37 -17.26 -28.02
N SER A 317 -3.29 -18.40 -28.72
CA SER A 317 -4.28 -18.86 -29.68
C SER A 317 -4.68 -20.31 -29.41
N ASN A 318 -5.96 -20.63 -29.64
CA ASN A 318 -6.45 -22.00 -29.62
C ASN A 318 -6.48 -22.63 -31.01
N PHE A 319 -6.10 -21.87 -32.05
CA PHE A 319 -6.32 -22.28 -33.43
C PHE A 319 -5.05 -22.27 -34.29
N ASP A 320 -4.07 -21.41 -33.95
CA ASP A 320 -2.96 -21.15 -34.84
C ASP A 320 -1.67 -20.90 -34.08
N PRO A 321 -0.59 -21.67 -34.38
CA PRO A 321 0.71 -21.52 -33.70
C PRO A 321 1.42 -20.19 -34.03
N ASP A 322 1.05 -19.54 -35.15
CA ASP A 322 1.58 -18.26 -35.58
C ASP A 322 0.72 -17.07 -35.12
N TYR A 323 -0.30 -17.33 -34.28
CA TYR A 323 -1.19 -16.30 -33.70
C TYR A 323 -1.97 -15.47 -34.72
N LEU A 324 -2.24 -16.00 -35.91
CA LEU A 324 -2.95 -15.29 -36.96
C LEU A 324 -4.47 -15.17 -36.63
N ARG A 325 -4.97 -15.97 -35.70
CA ARG A 325 -6.36 -15.98 -35.21
C ARG A 325 -6.51 -16.73 -33.87
#